data_261b359bc56b1bdb8b65ad4738a98e51
#
_entry.id   261b359bc56b1bdb8b65ad4738a98e51
#
_cell.length_a   1.000
_cell.length_b   1.000
_cell.length_c   1.000
_cell.angle_alpha   90.00
_cell.angle_beta   90.00
_cell.angle_gamma   90.00
#
_symmetry.space_group_name_H-M   'P 1'
#
loop_
_entity.id
_entity.type
_entity.pdbx_description
1 polymer ?
#
loop_
_entity_poly.entity_id
_entity_poly.type
_entity_poly.pdbx_seq_one_letter_code
_entity_poly.pdbx_strand_id
1 'polypeptide(L)'
;KIVIDGALLHPAKGKADVIAVTNEFMGDFTMKFTLKSDLGELAQLPVSVFLDNIHKMTVSVQGTNGKWVEESRILNMGFGHNHYIKFYYGADNLEIKEIVLIPNR
;
A
#
# COMPACT_ATOMS: atom_id res chain seq x y z
N LYS A 1 -15.76 -0.41 -2.13
CA LYS A 1 -14.34 -0.09 -1.87
C LYS A 1 -13.86 -0.80 -0.61
N ILE A 2 -12.57 -1.02 -0.52
CA ILE A 2 -11.93 -1.64 0.64
C ILE A 2 -11.07 -0.58 1.32
N VAL A 3 -11.24 -0.40 2.62
CA VAL A 3 -10.42 0.52 3.40
C VAL A 3 -9.56 -0.31 4.36
N ILE A 4 -8.25 -0.18 4.23
CA ILE A 4 -7.27 -0.76 5.15
C ILE A 4 -6.84 0.34 6.10
N ASP A 5 -7.27 0.23 7.37
CA ASP A 5 -6.92 1.20 8.39
C ASP A 5 -5.42 1.11 8.71
N GLY A 6 -4.77 2.26 8.79
CA GLY A 6 -3.36 2.32 9.14
C GLY A 6 -3.02 1.73 10.50
N ALA A 7 -4.00 1.64 11.40
CA ALA A 7 -3.81 0.98 12.70
C ALA A 7 -3.44 -0.51 12.56
N LEU A 8 -3.75 -1.13 11.43
CA LEU A 8 -3.40 -2.52 11.13
C LEU A 8 -2.00 -2.65 10.51
N LEU A 9 -1.36 -1.54 10.23
CA LEU A 9 -0.08 -1.52 9.51
C LEU A 9 1.03 -1.05 10.45
N HIS A 10 2.19 -1.68 10.31
CA HIS A 10 3.35 -1.42 11.17
C HIS A 10 4.59 -1.22 10.31
N PRO A 11 4.65 -0.12 9.54
CA PRO A 11 5.79 0.12 8.64
C PRO A 11 7.11 0.21 9.41
N ALA A 12 8.03 -0.66 9.07
CA ALA A 12 9.39 -0.66 9.59
C ALA A 12 10.27 -1.39 8.59
N LYS A 13 11.48 -0.92 8.41
CA LYS A 13 12.42 -1.50 7.44
C LYS A 13 12.60 -3.01 7.64
N GLY A 14 12.38 -3.76 6.56
CA GLY A 14 12.52 -5.21 6.57
C GLY A 14 11.33 -5.97 7.16
N LYS A 15 10.24 -5.27 7.46
CA LYS A 15 9.02 -5.87 7.99
C LYS A 15 7.92 -5.89 6.91
N ALA A 16 6.91 -6.72 7.13
CA ALA A 16 5.77 -6.81 6.24
C ALA A 16 4.48 -6.98 7.03
N ASP A 17 3.41 -6.47 6.47
CA ASP A 17 2.05 -6.71 6.94
C ASP A 17 1.28 -7.47 5.87
N VAL A 18 0.46 -8.42 6.30
CA VAL A 18 -0.40 -9.20 5.41
C VAL A 18 -1.85 -8.93 5.79
N ILE A 19 -2.63 -8.47 4.82
CA ILE A 19 -4.03 -8.11 5.02
C ILE A 19 -4.89 -9.03 4.15
N ALA A 20 -5.81 -9.75 4.78
CA ALA A 20 -6.82 -10.52 4.05
C ALA A 20 -7.92 -9.58 3.59
N VAL A 21 -8.24 -9.64 2.31
CA VAL A 21 -9.31 -8.82 1.73
C VAL A 21 -10.32 -9.69 1.00
N THR A 22 -11.58 -9.29 1.09
CA THR A 22 -12.67 -9.90 0.33
C THR A 22 -13.35 -8.79 -0.45
N ASN A 23 -13.53 -8.98 -1.75
CA ASN A 23 -14.17 -7.99 -2.59
C ASN A 23 -15.19 -8.62 -3.53
N GLU A 24 -16.12 -7.80 -4.02
CA GLU A 24 -17.15 -8.23 -4.97
C GLU A 24 -16.70 -8.11 -6.42
N PHE A 25 -15.61 -7.38 -6.65
CA PHE A 25 -15.15 -7.04 -7.98
C PHE A 25 -13.80 -7.70 -8.25
N MET A 26 -13.51 -7.92 -9.52
CA MET A 26 -12.25 -8.46 -10.00
C MET A 26 -11.60 -7.43 -10.92
N GLY A 27 -10.36 -7.67 -11.31
CA GLY A 27 -9.66 -6.81 -12.25
C GLY A 27 -8.93 -5.65 -11.56
N ASP A 28 -8.93 -4.51 -12.21
CA ASP A 28 -8.14 -3.36 -11.77
C ASP A 28 -8.81 -2.57 -10.67
N PHE A 29 -7.98 -2.25 -9.66
CA PHE A 29 -8.34 -1.34 -8.57
C PHE A 29 -7.36 -0.19 -8.55
N THR A 30 -7.84 0.98 -8.15
CA THR A 30 -6.94 2.07 -7.74
C THR A 30 -6.61 1.85 -6.28
N MET A 31 -5.31 1.68 -6.00
CA MET A 31 -4.78 1.53 -4.64
C MET A 31 -4.22 2.87 -4.22
N LYS A 32 -4.86 3.53 -3.26
CA LYS A 32 -4.49 4.86 -2.81
C LYS A 32 -3.95 4.79 -1.39
N PHE A 33 -2.69 5.22 -1.23
CA PHE A 33 -2.03 5.34 0.06
C PHE A 33 -2.15 6.77 0.55
N THR A 34 -2.52 6.95 1.81
CA THR A 34 -2.36 8.22 2.52
C THR A 34 -1.23 8.02 3.51
N LEU A 35 -0.13 8.73 3.31
CA LEU A 35 1.11 8.44 4.02
C LEU A 35 1.88 9.72 4.35
N LYS A 36 2.84 9.56 5.27
CA LYS A 36 3.66 10.65 5.77
C LYS A 36 5.05 10.13 6.13
N SER A 37 6.06 10.97 5.92
CA SER A 37 7.42 10.75 6.41
C SER A 37 8.01 12.08 6.84
N ASP A 38 8.82 12.05 7.90
CA ASP A 38 9.54 13.25 8.35
C ASP A 38 10.76 13.56 7.48
N LEU A 39 11.13 12.64 6.59
CA LEU A 39 12.28 12.83 5.72
C LEU A 39 11.96 13.79 4.59
N GLY A 40 13.02 14.39 4.00
CA GLY A 40 12.88 15.28 2.87
C GLY A 40 12.54 14.54 1.57
N GLU A 41 12.16 15.28 0.55
CA GLU A 41 11.63 14.72 -0.69
C GLU A 41 12.63 13.90 -1.51
N LEU A 42 13.94 14.03 -1.23
CA LEU A 42 14.95 13.21 -1.89
C LEU A 42 15.05 11.80 -1.30
N ALA A 43 14.51 11.59 -0.12
CA ALA A 43 14.49 10.26 0.49
C ALA A 43 13.51 9.36 -0.25
N GLN A 44 13.89 8.10 -0.41
CA GLN A 44 13.04 7.10 -1.05
C GLN A 44 12.65 6.03 -0.04
N LEU A 45 11.35 5.74 0.03
CA LEU A 45 10.75 4.87 1.02
C LEU A 45 9.97 3.79 0.27
N PRO A 46 10.65 2.73 -0.24
CA PRO A 46 9.97 1.75 -1.07
C PRO A 46 9.01 0.88 -0.27
N VAL A 47 7.83 0.64 -0.85
CA VAL A 47 6.85 -0.30 -0.33
C VAL A 47 6.55 -1.30 -1.45
N SER A 48 6.90 -2.55 -1.23
CA SER A 48 6.63 -3.60 -2.21
C SER A 48 5.26 -4.22 -1.91
N VAL A 49 4.46 -4.37 -2.95
CA VAL A 49 3.10 -4.90 -2.85
C VAL A 49 3.04 -6.27 -3.50
N PHE A 50 2.58 -7.24 -2.73
CA PHE A 50 2.39 -8.61 -3.19
C PHE A 50 0.91 -8.96 -3.11
N LEU A 51 0.41 -9.67 -4.10
CA LEU A 51 -0.94 -10.21 -4.10
C LEU A 51 -0.82 -11.74 -4.14
N ASP A 52 -1.34 -12.40 -3.12
CA ASP A 52 -1.27 -13.87 -2.99
C ASP A 52 0.17 -14.38 -3.19
N ASN A 53 1.12 -13.72 -2.55
CA ASN A 53 2.56 -13.99 -2.59
C ASN A 53 3.23 -13.70 -3.95
N ILE A 54 2.55 -13.05 -4.86
CA ILE A 54 3.13 -12.65 -6.14
C ILE A 54 3.45 -11.16 -6.08
N HIS A 55 4.71 -10.80 -6.34
CA HIS A 55 5.12 -9.40 -6.37
C HIS A 55 4.43 -8.70 -7.55
N LYS A 56 3.69 -7.65 -7.23
CA LYS A 56 2.96 -6.86 -8.23
C LYS A 56 3.68 -5.57 -8.58
N MET A 57 4.24 -4.89 -7.59
CA MET A 57 4.92 -3.62 -7.80
C MET A 57 5.72 -3.22 -6.58
N THR A 58 6.65 -2.30 -6.78
CA THR A 58 7.28 -1.57 -5.69
C THR A 58 6.93 -0.10 -5.85
N VAL A 59 6.22 0.43 -4.87
CA VAL A 59 5.86 1.85 -4.85
C VAL A 59 7.02 2.60 -4.19
N SER A 60 7.70 3.45 -4.95
CA SER A 60 8.78 4.27 -4.41
C SER A 60 8.19 5.57 -3.92
N VAL A 61 7.93 5.64 -2.63
CA VAL A 61 7.37 6.83 -1.99
C VAL A 61 8.52 7.75 -1.62
N GLN A 62 8.35 9.04 -1.84
CA GLN A 62 9.34 10.04 -1.43
C GLN A 62 9.03 10.51 -0.01
N GLY A 63 10.03 11.08 0.65
CA GLY A 63 9.83 11.77 1.92
C GLY A 63 8.87 12.94 1.75
N THR A 64 8.09 13.22 2.78
CA THR A 64 6.99 14.21 2.68
C THR A 64 7.17 15.43 3.57
N ASN A 65 8.35 15.59 4.17
CA ASN A 65 8.62 16.71 5.08
C ASN A 65 7.58 16.85 6.21
N GLY A 66 7.11 15.71 6.72
CA GLY A 66 6.14 15.68 7.82
C GLY A 66 4.71 15.94 7.41
N LYS A 67 4.41 15.97 6.13
CA LYS A 67 3.05 16.23 5.63
C LYS A 67 2.39 14.94 5.17
N TRP A 68 1.08 14.87 5.32
CA TRP A 68 0.30 13.78 4.73
C TRP A 68 0.16 14.01 3.23
N VAL A 69 0.45 12.98 2.45
CA VAL A 69 0.29 13.01 0.99
C VAL A 69 -0.44 11.75 0.53
N GLU A 70 -0.96 11.80 -0.69
CA GLU A 70 -1.60 10.65 -1.32
C GLU A 70 -0.77 10.18 -2.50
N GLU A 71 -0.59 8.86 -2.59
CA GLU A 71 0.05 8.18 -3.72
C GLU A 71 -0.89 7.11 -4.22
N SER A 72 -1.08 7.03 -5.54
CA SER A 72 -1.99 6.06 -6.14
C SER A 72 -1.28 5.19 -7.16
N ARG A 73 -1.67 3.92 -7.23
CA ARG A 73 -1.19 2.96 -8.22
C ARG A 73 -2.36 2.07 -8.61
N ILE A 74 -2.26 1.47 -9.79
CA ILE A 74 -3.24 0.48 -10.22
C ILE A 74 -2.77 -0.90 -9.78
N LEU A 75 -3.63 -1.61 -9.05
CA LEU A 75 -3.39 -2.99 -8.66
C LEU A 75 -4.43 -3.86 -9.32
N ASN A 76 -3.98 -4.81 -10.14
CA ASN A 76 -4.89 -5.80 -10.71
C ASN A 76 -5.07 -6.94 -9.72
N MET A 77 -6.30 -7.11 -9.25
CA MET A 77 -6.65 -8.17 -8.28
C MET A 77 -6.88 -9.52 -8.95
N GLY A 78 -6.88 -9.57 -10.30
CA GLY A 78 -7.10 -10.80 -11.03
C GLY A 78 -8.49 -11.37 -10.82
N PHE A 79 -8.58 -12.68 -10.76
CA PHE A 79 -9.82 -13.42 -10.54
C PHE A 79 -9.94 -13.82 -9.07
N GLY A 80 -11.16 -14.11 -8.65
CA GLY A 80 -11.45 -14.50 -7.29
C GLY A 80 -11.77 -13.31 -6.39
N HIS A 81 -12.40 -13.60 -5.25
CA HIS A 81 -12.90 -12.57 -4.35
C HIS A 81 -12.09 -12.48 -3.06
N ASN A 82 -11.31 -13.51 -2.74
CA ASN A 82 -10.54 -13.57 -1.51
C ASN A 82 -9.06 -13.55 -1.82
N HIS A 83 -8.36 -12.55 -1.29
CA HIS A 83 -6.95 -12.35 -1.54
C HIS A 83 -6.20 -11.97 -0.28
N TYR A 84 -4.89 -12.19 -0.29
CA TYR A 84 -3.97 -11.66 0.72
C TYR A 84 -3.09 -10.62 0.05
N ILE A 85 -3.10 -9.40 0.60
CA ILE A 85 -2.22 -8.34 0.14
C ILE A 85 -1.12 -8.18 1.17
N LYS A 86 0.14 -8.26 0.73
CA LYS A 86 1.30 -8.07 1.59
C LYS A 86 2.00 -6.77 1.21
N PHE A 87 2.27 -5.95 2.22
CA PHE A 87 3.06 -4.74 2.08
C PHE A 87 4.39 -4.98 2.77
N TYR A 88 5.48 -4.96 2.01
CA TYR A 88 6.83 -5.11 2.53
C TYR A 88 7.52 -3.76 2.52
N TYR A 89 8.02 -3.34 3.68
CA TYR A 89 8.57 -2.00 3.86
C TYR A 89 10.08 -2.02 3.72
N GLY A 90 10.61 -1.21 2.80
CA GLY A 90 12.04 -1.11 2.55
C GLY A 90 12.74 0.00 3.31
N ALA A 91 12.00 0.75 4.14
CA ALA A 91 12.57 1.87 4.88
C ALA A 91 11.81 2.12 6.18
N ASP A 92 12.48 2.79 7.11
CA ASP A 92 11.86 3.34 8.31
C ASP A 92 11.30 4.74 8.03
N ASN A 93 10.72 5.37 9.05
CA ASN A 93 10.18 6.74 8.99
C ASN A 93 9.03 6.91 8.00
N LEU A 94 8.22 5.88 7.85
CA LEU A 94 7.02 5.92 7.06
C LEU A 94 5.81 5.66 7.94
N GLU A 95 4.82 6.53 7.87
CA GLU A 95 3.52 6.32 8.50
C GLU A 95 2.48 6.20 7.41
N ILE A 96 1.57 5.25 7.55
CA ILE A 96 0.45 5.06 6.64
C ILE A 96 -0.83 5.25 7.43
N LYS A 97 -1.64 6.22 7.03
CA LYS A 97 -2.91 6.50 7.66
C LYS A 97 -3.97 5.50 7.22
N GLU A 98 -4.01 5.23 5.92
CA GLU A 98 -4.92 4.25 5.34
C GLU A 98 -4.47 3.89 3.93
N ILE A 99 -4.94 2.73 3.47
CA ILE A 99 -4.83 2.32 2.07
C ILE A 99 -6.25 2.00 1.61
N VAL A 100 -6.69 2.64 0.52
CA VAL A 100 -8.03 2.45 -0.02
C VAL A 100 -7.93 1.78 -1.39
N LEU A 101 -8.70 0.71 -1.57
CA LEU A 101 -8.79 0.01 -2.85
C LEU A 101 -10.16 0.30 -3.46
N ILE A 102 -10.15 0.92 -4.63
CA ILE A 102 -11.37 1.35 -5.33
C ILE A 102 -11.42 0.63 -6.67
N PRO A 103 -12.48 -0.16 -6.95
CA PRO A 103 -12.57 -0.85 -8.25
C PRO A 103 -12.68 0.17 -9.39
N ASN A 104 -11.92 -0.08 -10.44
CA ASN A 104 -11.95 0.72 -11.67
C ASN A 104 -12.98 0.12 -12.60
N ARG A 105 -14.14 0.81 -12.70
CA ARG A 105 -15.29 0.29 -13.45
C ARG A 105 -15.85 1.34 -14.37
#